data_52bc14ab69383c884d4fc2a1595cf83f
#
_entry.id   52bc14ab69383c884d4fc2a1595cf83f
#
_cell.length_a   1.000
_cell.length_b   1.000
_cell.length_c   1.000
_cell.angle_alpha   90.00
_cell.angle_beta   90.00
_cell.angle_gamma   90.00
#
_symmetry.space_group_name_H-M   'P 1'
#
loop_
_entity.id
_entity.type
_entity.pdbx_description
1 polymer ?
#
loop_
_entity_poly.entity_id
_entity_poly.type
_entity_poly.pdbx_seq_one_letter_code
_entity_poly.pdbx_strand_id
1 'polypeptide(L)'
;MWEDIIKAEFQVKTNFPDADIWLQTRGEDKNVGKPLKQFSSVQGKYNYGIKLPEGWNKDYVFKQLADLYRNGHWKIHSYGTLNLQHIRKDDILQVLDKLENKEDYTDETSEKFQEIYENWLTYSKAVAEMLEGHSSELVREGREIKRFIEKLEGMR
;
A
#
# COMPACT_ATOMS: atom_id res chain seq x y z
N MET A 1 -18.97 -11.56 32.76
CA MET A 1 -19.64 -10.92 31.62
C MET A 1 -18.61 -10.63 30.55
N TRP A 2 -18.69 -11.38 29.49
CA TRP A 2 -17.83 -11.14 28.35
C TRP A 2 -18.52 -10.06 27.53
N GLU A 3 -17.94 -8.85 27.52
CA GLU A 3 -18.33 -7.87 26.54
C GLU A 3 -18.05 -8.47 25.18
N ASP A 4 -19.09 -8.68 24.41
CA ASP A 4 -18.95 -8.99 22.99
C ASP A 4 -18.13 -7.86 22.38
N ILE A 5 -16.86 -8.13 22.14
CA ILE A 5 -16.03 -7.26 21.33
C ILE A 5 -16.69 -7.30 19.96
N ILE A 6 -17.51 -6.29 19.67
CA ILE A 6 -18.11 -6.11 18.35
C ILE A 6 -16.94 -5.90 17.42
N LYS A 7 -16.55 -6.96 16.74
CA LYS A 7 -15.53 -6.88 15.70
C LYS A 7 -16.07 -5.94 14.64
N ALA A 8 -15.32 -4.90 14.35
CA ALA A 8 -15.67 -3.97 13.28
C ALA A 8 -15.89 -4.76 11.99
N GLU A 9 -17.08 -4.66 11.40
CA GLU A 9 -17.44 -5.42 10.22
C GLU A 9 -17.18 -4.62 8.95
N PHE A 10 -16.32 -5.18 8.09
CA PHE A 10 -16.18 -4.74 6.72
C PHE A 10 -17.23 -5.42 5.86
N GLN A 11 -17.85 -4.67 4.96
CA GLN A 11 -18.72 -5.23 3.93
C GLN A 11 -17.96 -5.29 2.61
N VAL A 12 -17.94 -6.45 1.99
CA VAL A 12 -17.24 -6.69 0.71
C VAL A 12 -18.24 -7.31 -0.27
N LYS A 13 -18.54 -6.58 -1.34
CA LYS A 13 -19.50 -7.01 -2.36
C LYS A 13 -19.02 -6.62 -3.75
N THR A 14 -19.42 -7.41 -4.75
CA THR A 14 -19.30 -7.01 -6.15
C THR A 14 -20.36 -5.97 -6.49
N ASN A 15 -20.05 -5.14 -7.49
CA ASN A 15 -20.98 -4.12 -7.98
C ASN A 15 -21.57 -3.25 -6.85
N PHE A 16 -20.70 -2.68 -6.04
CA PHE A 16 -21.07 -1.97 -4.80
C PHE A 16 -20.76 -0.47 -4.91
N PRO A 17 -21.67 0.34 -5.49
CA PRO A 17 -21.44 1.78 -5.69
C PRO A 17 -21.32 2.57 -4.38
N ASP A 18 -21.93 2.11 -3.29
CA ASP A 18 -21.92 2.77 -1.98
C ASP A 18 -20.68 2.43 -1.13
N ALA A 19 -19.76 1.64 -1.67
CA ALA A 19 -18.51 1.33 -0.97
C ALA A 19 -17.60 2.55 -0.83
N ASP A 20 -16.63 2.44 0.06
CA ASP A 20 -15.63 3.49 0.28
C ASP A 20 -14.39 3.30 -0.59
N ILE A 21 -14.01 2.06 -0.84
CA ILE A 21 -12.83 1.68 -1.63
C ILE A 21 -13.19 0.48 -2.50
N TRP A 22 -12.60 0.39 -3.69
CA TRP A 22 -12.76 -0.74 -4.58
C TRP A 22 -11.43 -1.39 -4.88
N LEU A 23 -11.39 -2.73 -4.90
CA LEU A 23 -10.23 -3.51 -5.33
C LEU A 23 -10.51 -4.20 -6.65
N GLN A 24 -9.60 -4.08 -7.58
CA GLN A 24 -9.67 -4.86 -8.82
C GLN A 24 -9.38 -6.33 -8.52
N THR A 25 -10.33 -7.21 -8.83
CA THR A 25 -10.28 -8.62 -8.43
C THR A 25 -9.88 -9.56 -9.55
N ARG A 26 -9.97 -9.11 -10.80
CA ARG A 26 -9.64 -9.91 -11.98
C ARG A 26 -8.84 -9.12 -12.98
N GLY A 27 -7.98 -9.80 -13.70
CA GLY A 27 -7.20 -9.25 -14.79
C GLY A 27 -5.78 -9.78 -14.84
N GLU A 28 -4.92 -9.02 -15.50
CA GLU A 28 -3.50 -9.32 -15.53
C GLU A 28 -2.87 -9.22 -14.14
N ASP A 29 -1.82 -9.98 -13.92
CA ASP A 29 -1.04 -10.01 -12.68
C ASP A 29 -0.75 -8.62 -12.09
N LYS A 30 -0.34 -7.67 -12.93
CA LYS A 30 0.00 -6.31 -12.52
C LYS A 30 -1.19 -5.47 -12.02
N ASN A 31 -2.42 -5.87 -12.30
CA ASN A 31 -3.62 -5.07 -11.99
C ASN A 31 -4.44 -5.64 -10.84
N VAL A 32 -4.30 -6.92 -10.53
CA VAL A 32 -5.07 -7.58 -9.48
C VAL A 32 -4.68 -7.04 -8.11
N GLY A 33 -5.67 -6.68 -7.31
CA GLY A 33 -5.50 -6.10 -5.99
C GLY A 33 -5.29 -4.59 -5.98
N LYS A 34 -5.33 -3.93 -7.14
CA LYS A 34 -5.17 -2.48 -7.23
C LYS A 34 -6.34 -1.76 -6.56
N PRO A 35 -6.09 -0.90 -5.56
CA PRO A 35 -7.15 -0.14 -4.93
C PRO A 35 -7.59 1.04 -5.80
N LEU A 36 -8.88 1.33 -5.79
CA LEU A 36 -9.52 2.40 -6.56
C LEU A 36 -10.39 3.26 -5.64
N LYS A 37 -10.39 4.56 -5.86
CA LYS A 37 -11.21 5.52 -5.11
C LYS A 37 -12.56 5.82 -5.78
N GLN A 38 -12.77 5.38 -7.01
CA GLN A 38 -13.96 5.68 -7.78
C GLN A 38 -14.61 4.41 -8.30
N PHE A 39 -15.94 4.39 -8.24
CA PHE A 39 -16.74 3.31 -8.81
C PHE A 39 -16.94 3.51 -10.31
N SER A 40 -16.81 2.42 -11.06
CA SER A 40 -17.17 2.36 -12.46
C SER A 40 -18.17 1.21 -12.68
N SER A 41 -19.35 1.52 -13.18
CA SER A 41 -20.37 0.52 -13.47
C SER A 41 -19.93 -0.50 -14.53
N VAL A 42 -19.10 -0.09 -15.47
CA VAL A 42 -18.55 -0.97 -16.52
C VAL A 42 -17.61 -2.02 -15.91
N GLN A 43 -16.88 -1.66 -14.89
CA GLN A 43 -15.91 -2.52 -14.21
C GLN A 43 -16.45 -3.13 -12.91
N GLY A 44 -17.66 -2.81 -12.51
CA GLY A 44 -18.24 -3.19 -11.22
C GLY A 44 -18.19 -4.68 -10.91
N LYS A 45 -18.38 -5.52 -11.94
CA LYS A 45 -18.32 -6.99 -11.79
C LYS A 45 -16.90 -7.55 -11.58
N TYR A 46 -15.88 -6.77 -11.90
CA TYR A 46 -14.46 -7.16 -11.76
C TYR A 46 -13.80 -6.54 -10.53
N ASN A 47 -14.56 -5.76 -9.77
CA ASN A 47 -14.09 -5.10 -8.58
C ASN A 47 -14.94 -5.52 -7.37
N TYR A 48 -14.28 -5.74 -6.23
CA TYR A 48 -14.98 -5.78 -4.95
C TYR A 48 -15.00 -4.39 -4.34
N GLY A 49 -16.19 -3.91 -3.98
CA GLY A 49 -16.36 -2.73 -3.16
C GLY A 49 -16.23 -3.08 -1.68
N ILE A 50 -15.51 -2.26 -0.94
CA ILE A 50 -15.27 -2.41 0.49
C ILE A 50 -15.92 -1.25 1.20
N LYS A 51 -16.88 -1.53 2.07
CA LYS A 51 -17.48 -0.58 2.99
C LYS A 51 -16.80 -0.67 4.32
N LEU A 52 -16.23 0.44 4.79
CA LEU A 52 -15.53 0.51 6.07
C LEU A 52 -16.51 0.59 7.24
N PRO A 53 -16.14 0.06 8.42
CA PRO A 53 -16.90 0.31 9.64
C PRO A 53 -16.96 1.81 9.95
N GLU A 54 -17.98 2.22 10.69
CA GLU A 54 -18.14 3.61 11.12
C GLU A 54 -16.92 4.07 11.94
N GLY A 55 -16.48 5.30 11.70
CA GLY A 55 -15.33 5.90 12.38
C GLY A 55 -13.96 5.55 11.80
N TRP A 56 -13.89 4.72 10.77
CA TRP A 56 -12.63 4.37 10.14
C TRP A 56 -12.16 5.45 9.15
N ASN A 57 -10.86 5.70 9.15
CA ASN A 57 -10.23 6.63 8.21
C ASN A 57 -10.04 5.97 6.84
N LYS A 58 -10.81 6.41 5.86
CA LYS A 58 -10.79 5.89 4.50
C LYS A 58 -9.43 6.04 3.83
N ASP A 59 -8.79 7.19 3.98
CA ASP A 59 -7.51 7.47 3.33
C ASP A 59 -6.39 6.60 3.87
N TYR A 60 -6.41 6.33 5.17
CA TYR A 60 -5.44 5.45 5.80
C TYR A 60 -5.61 3.99 5.35
N VAL A 61 -6.83 3.49 5.31
CA VAL A 61 -7.12 2.13 4.81
C VAL A 61 -6.73 2.00 3.34
N PHE A 62 -7.05 3.01 2.52
CA PHE A 62 -6.63 3.04 1.12
C PHE A 62 -5.11 2.96 0.98
N LYS A 63 -4.37 3.71 1.79
CA LYS A 63 -2.91 3.65 1.81
C LYS A 63 -2.40 2.26 2.18
N GLN A 64 -2.95 1.64 3.20
CA GLN A 64 -2.58 0.28 3.61
C GLN A 64 -2.81 -0.73 2.48
N LEU A 65 -3.93 -0.65 1.79
CA LEU A 65 -4.25 -1.50 0.64
C LEU A 65 -3.33 -1.23 -0.56
N ALA A 66 -3.00 0.03 -0.81
CA ALA A 66 -2.06 0.41 -1.85
C ALA A 66 -0.64 -0.11 -1.57
N ASP A 67 -0.21 -0.09 -0.32
CA ASP A 67 1.09 -0.63 0.09
C ASP A 67 1.14 -2.16 -0.09
N LEU A 68 0.09 -2.88 0.26
CA LEU A 68 -0.03 -4.32 0.00
C LEU A 68 0.06 -4.65 -1.49
N TYR A 69 -0.62 -3.88 -2.31
CA TYR A 69 -0.56 -4.03 -3.77
C TYR A 69 0.86 -3.82 -4.30
N ARG A 70 1.52 -2.74 -3.88
CA ARG A 70 2.90 -2.43 -4.31
C ARG A 70 3.92 -3.46 -3.84
N ASN A 71 3.72 -4.03 -2.65
CA ASN A 71 4.61 -5.05 -2.08
C ASN A 71 4.38 -6.45 -2.67
N GLY A 72 3.46 -6.61 -3.61
CA GLY A 72 3.23 -7.87 -4.30
C GLY A 72 2.42 -8.90 -3.51
N HIS A 73 1.71 -8.50 -2.47
CA HIS A 73 0.87 -9.41 -1.66
C HIS A 73 -0.10 -10.22 -2.52
N TRP A 74 -0.80 -9.56 -3.43
CA TRP A 74 -1.80 -10.21 -4.29
C TRP A 74 -1.20 -11.10 -5.37
N LYS A 75 0.04 -10.85 -5.78
CA LYS A 75 0.76 -11.73 -6.71
C LYS A 75 1.00 -13.11 -6.10
N ILE A 76 1.23 -13.18 -4.80
CA ILE A 76 1.46 -14.42 -4.07
C ILE A 76 0.13 -15.14 -3.77
N HIS A 77 -0.94 -14.38 -3.49
CA HIS A 77 -2.22 -14.90 -3.02
C HIS A 77 -3.33 -14.92 -4.06
N SER A 78 -3.03 -14.62 -5.33
CA SER A 78 -3.99 -14.72 -6.42
C SER A 78 -4.02 -16.11 -7.04
N TYR A 79 -5.10 -16.40 -7.74
CA TYR A 79 -5.35 -17.68 -8.41
C TYR A 79 -5.48 -17.44 -9.92
N GLY A 80 -5.06 -18.43 -10.70
CA GLY A 80 -5.20 -18.42 -12.16
C GLY A 80 -3.87 -18.32 -12.90
N THR A 81 -3.94 -17.92 -14.17
CA THR A 81 -2.77 -17.76 -15.05
C THR A 81 -2.25 -16.33 -15.03
N LEU A 82 -1.04 -16.09 -15.57
CA LEU A 82 -0.43 -14.75 -15.64
C LEU A 82 -1.32 -13.68 -16.28
N ASN A 83 -2.11 -14.06 -17.27
CA ASN A 83 -2.98 -13.13 -18.00
C ASN A 83 -4.41 -13.03 -17.44
N LEU A 84 -4.80 -13.96 -16.59
CA LEU A 84 -6.14 -14.00 -16.02
C LEU A 84 -6.06 -14.48 -14.57
N GLN A 85 -5.64 -13.59 -13.69
CA GLN A 85 -5.62 -13.85 -12.26
C GLN A 85 -6.86 -13.29 -11.56
N HIS A 86 -7.18 -13.85 -10.42
CA HIS A 86 -8.26 -13.37 -9.57
C HIS A 86 -7.94 -13.56 -8.10
N ILE A 87 -8.53 -12.71 -7.27
CA ILE A 87 -8.52 -12.82 -5.81
C ILE A 87 -9.94 -13.12 -5.32
N ARG A 88 -10.02 -13.86 -4.22
CA ARG A 88 -11.29 -14.26 -3.65
C ARG A 88 -11.72 -13.29 -2.55
N LYS A 89 -13.02 -13.22 -2.34
CA LYS A 89 -13.61 -12.41 -1.26
C LYS A 89 -13.03 -12.77 0.11
N ASP A 90 -12.83 -14.05 0.40
CA ASP A 90 -12.29 -14.50 1.67
C ASP A 90 -10.85 -14.04 1.89
N ASP A 91 -10.04 -13.97 0.84
CA ASP A 91 -8.67 -13.46 0.92
C ASP A 91 -8.66 -11.97 1.25
N ILE A 92 -9.61 -11.21 0.70
CA ILE A 92 -9.79 -9.78 1.00
C ILE A 92 -10.22 -9.61 2.45
N LEU A 93 -11.20 -10.38 2.92
CA LEU A 93 -11.67 -10.31 4.30
C LEU A 93 -10.58 -10.65 5.31
N GLN A 94 -9.71 -11.61 5.02
CA GLN A 94 -8.57 -11.94 5.86
C GLN A 94 -7.57 -10.77 5.98
N VAL A 95 -7.33 -10.07 4.89
CA VAL A 95 -6.48 -8.87 4.89
C VAL A 95 -7.14 -7.75 5.70
N LEU A 96 -8.42 -7.50 5.48
CA LEU A 96 -9.16 -6.43 6.18
C LEU A 96 -9.21 -6.67 7.68
N ASP A 97 -9.34 -7.92 8.13
CA ASP A 97 -9.35 -8.27 9.56
C ASP A 97 -8.03 -7.93 10.27
N LYS A 98 -6.95 -7.78 9.53
CA LYS A 98 -5.62 -7.43 10.04
C LYS A 98 -5.28 -5.95 9.90
N LEU A 99 -6.11 -5.17 9.20
CA LEU A 99 -5.87 -3.74 9.04
C LEU A 99 -6.13 -2.99 10.35
N GLU A 100 -5.39 -1.91 10.52
CA GLU A 100 -5.54 -0.96 11.61
C GLU A 100 -6.25 0.30 11.13
N ASN A 101 -6.85 1.01 12.07
CA ASN A 101 -7.43 2.32 11.81
C ASN A 101 -6.59 3.41 12.45
N LYS A 102 -6.39 4.52 11.74
CA LYS A 102 -5.83 5.77 12.28
C LYS A 102 -6.76 6.92 11.93
N GLU A 103 -7.57 7.32 12.89
CA GLU A 103 -8.54 8.40 12.72
C GLU A 103 -7.87 9.74 12.36
N ASP A 104 -6.69 9.99 12.90
CA ASP A 104 -5.95 11.26 12.74
C ASP A 104 -5.12 11.34 11.45
N TYR A 105 -5.15 10.29 10.63
CA TYR A 105 -4.38 10.27 9.39
C TYR A 105 -4.93 11.27 8.36
N THR A 106 -4.03 12.03 7.74
CA THR A 106 -4.34 12.91 6.63
C THR A 106 -3.37 12.68 5.46
N ASP A 107 -3.87 12.73 4.24
CA ASP A 107 -3.03 12.62 3.04
C ASP A 107 -1.99 13.74 2.97
N GLU A 108 -2.37 14.95 3.39
CA GLU A 108 -1.47 16.10 3.44
C GLU A 108 -0.25 15.85 4.32
N THR A 109 -0.45 15.25 5.50
CA THR A 109 0.66 14.87 6.39
C THR A 109 1.57 13.83 5.75
N SER A 110 1.00 12.86 5.05
CA SER A 110 1.75 11.84 4.33
C SER A 110 2.57 12.44 3.19
N GLU A 111 2.00 13.36 2.41
CA GLU A 111 2.70 14.04 1.33
C GLU A 111 3.88 14.87 1.83
N LYS A 112 3.69 15.62 2.92
CA LYS A 112 4.78 16.39 3.56
C LYS A 112 5.91 15.49 4.07
N PHE A 113 5.56 14.38 4.69
CA PHE A 113 6.55 13.41 5.16
C PHE A 113 7.35 12.82 3.99
N GLN A 114 6.67 12.49 2.89
CA GLN A 114 7.28 11.97 1.68
C GLN A 114 8.24 12.98 1.06
N GLU A 115 7.85 14.24 0.97
CA GLU A 115 8.70 15.33 0.46
C GLU A 115 9.96 15.49 1.30
N ILE A 116 9.84 15.54 2.62
CA ILE A 116 10.98 15.63 3.55
C ILE A 116 11.92 14.43 3.36
N TYR A 117 11.38 13.24 3.25
CA TYR A 117 12.14 12.01 3.06
C TYR A 117 12.92 12.02 1.74
N GLU A 118 12.31 12.44 0.65
CA GLU A 118 12.94 12.55 -0.67
C GLU A 118 14.07 13.59 -0.67
N ASN A 119 13.85 14.74 -0.04
CA ASN A 119 14.87 15.78 0.11
C ASN A 119 16.06 15.26 0.93
N TRP A 120 15.80 14.55 2.00
CA TRP A 120 16.84 13.92 2.81
C TRP A 120 17.67 12.89 2.02
N LEU A 121 17.03 12.05 1.22
CA LEU A 121 17.71 11.08 0.36
C LEU A 121 18.61 11.77 -0.66
N THR A 122 18.12 12.81 -1.33
CA THR A 122 18.90 13.58 -2.31
C THR A 122 20.14 14.20 -1.67
N TYR A 123 19.98 14.83 -0.51
CA TYR A 123 21.07 15.41 0.24
C TYR A 123 22.11 14.36 0.66
N SER A 124 21.67 13.23 1.19
CA SER A 124 22.54 12.16 1.64
C SER A 124 23.34 11.52 0.50
N LYS A 125 22.75 11.39 -0.69
CA LYS A 125 23.46 10.94 -1.90
C LYS A 125 24.55 11.92 -2.31
N ALA A 126 24.26 13.21 -2.32
CA ALA A 126 25.23 14.25 -2.68
C ALA A 126 26.42 14.26 -1.73
N VAL A 127 26.17 14.12 -0.42
CA VAL A 127 27.23 14.01 0.60
C VAL A 127 28.08 12.75 0.40
N ALA A 128 27.45 11.60 0.13
CA ALA A 128 28.17 10.34 -0.11
C ALA A 128 29.08 10.41 -1.35
N GLU A 129 28.60 11.00 -2.44
CA GLU A 129 29.39 11.22 -3.66
C GLU A 129 30.58 12.17 -3.43
N MET A 130 30.37 13.22 -2.65
CA MET A 130 31.43 14.16 -2.30
C MET A 130 32.53 13.49 -1.45
N LEU A 131 32.17 12.62 -0.51
CA LEU A 131 33.12 11.86 0.31
C LEU A 131 33.95 10.86 -0.49
N GLU A 132 33.41 10.27 -1.54
CA GLU A 132 34.14 9.33 -2.43
C GLU A 132 35.33 9.98 -3.13
N GLY A 133 35.38 11.29 -3.28
CA GLY A 133 36.47 12.02 -3.91
C GLY A 133 37.66 12.32 -3.02
N HIS A 134 37.65 11.96 -1.72
CA HIS A 134 38.68 12.36 -0.75
C HIS A 134 39.70 11.27 -0.42
N SER A 135 39.68 10.67 0.76
CA SER A 135 40.61 9.64 1.19
C SER A 135 40.01 8.23 1.01
N SER A 136 40.89 7.19 1.04
CA SER A 136 40.41 5.80 0.94
C SER A 136 39.48 5.41 2.08
N GLU A 137 39.64 5.98 3.27
CA GLU A 137 38.75 5.77 4.40
C GLU A 137 37.42 6.46 4.19
N LEU A 138 37.42 7.71 3.71
CA LEU A 138 36.22 8.46 3.35
C LEU A 138 35.50 7.83 2.15
N VAL A 139 36.24 7.29 1.20
CA VAL A 139 35.66 6.52 0.07
C VAL A 139 34.90 5.30 0.57
N ARG A 140 35.45 4.57 1.54
CA ARG A 140 34.75 3.43 2.15
C ARG A 140 33.49 3.85 2.86
N GLU A 141 33.54 4.89 3.66
CA GLU A 141 32.37 5.45 4.36
C GLU A 141 31.29 5.91 3.38
N GLY A 142 31.69 6.60 2.31
CA GLY A 142 30.79 7.01 1.24
C GLY A 142 30.09 5.83 0.57
N ARG A 143 30.78 4.73 0.33
CA ARG A 143 30.18 3.50 -0.22
C ARG A 143 29.19 2.86 0.74
N GLU A 144 29.49 2.84 2.03
CA GLU A 144 28.58 2.32 3.04
C GLU A 144 27.29 3.16 3.12
N ILE A 145 27.42 4.48 3.07
CA ILE A 145 26.26 5.41 3.01
C ILE A 145 25.43 5.16 1.76
N LYS A 146 26.07 5.02 0.58
CA LYS A 146 25.36 4.70 -0.66
C LYS A 146 24.56 3.39 -0.56
N ARG A 147 25.17 2.33 -0.03
CA ARG A 147 24.48 1.05 0.16
C ARG A 147 23.27 1.18 1.08
N PHE A 148 23.41 1.96 2.14
CA PHE A 148 22.30 2.23 3.06
C PHE A 148 21.16 2.97 2.37
N ILE A 149 21.48 4.00 1.57
CA ILE A 149 20.50 4.77 0.82
C ILE A 149 19.77 3.88 -0.22
N GLU A 150 20.51 3.06 -0.96
CA GLU A 150 19.93 2.11 -1.93
C GLU A 150 18.99 1.12 -1.26
N LYS A 151 19.35 0.65 -0.07
CA LYS A 151 18.49 -0.21 0.74
C LYS A 151 17.20 0.49 1.17
N LEU A 152 17.27 1.75 1.59
CA LEU A 152 16.10 2.55 1.93
C LEU A 152 15.20 2.79 0.71
N GLU A 153 15.77 3.09 -0.44
CA GLU A 153 15.03 3.25 -1.70
C GLU A 153 14.29 1.97 -2.10
N GLY A 154 14.89 0.82 -1.89
CA GLY A 154 14.27 -0.49 -2.15
C GLY A 154 13.09 -0.81 -1.23
N MET A 155 12.94 -0.09 -0.13
CA MET A 155 11.84 -0.26 0.83
C MET A 155 10.63 0.64 0.55
N ARG A 156 10.70 1.49 -0.48
CA ARG A 156 9.63 2.44 -0.86
C ARG A 156 8.55 1.77 -1.67
#